data_13273886f33dfa1b0962c6104136d480
#
_entry.id   13273886f33dfa1b0962c6104136d480
#
_cell.length_a   1.000
_cell.length_b   1.000
_cell.length_c   1.000
_cell.angle_alpha   90.00
_cell.angle_beta   90.00
_cell.angle_gamma   90.00
#
_symmetry.space_group_name_H-M   'P 1'
#
loop_
_entity.id
_entity.type
_entity.pdbx_description
1 polymer ?
#
loop_
_entity_poly.entity_id
_entity_poly.type
_entity_poly.pdbx_seq_one_letter_code
_entity_poly.pdbx_strand_id
1 'polypeptide(L)'
;KDFNEHIQSYYLSFKKQVIESCSFHEFWQGVQDFTNVQDVIDNYETKITTNFLDAGFRYKTVFHTIHEDTTGMLHPDFSYYNPTAILKHKVPFIKVKSIANNQGIMPYIFDELERVSDYPLDLILNHMSMIDRPDYPYLLSRKYLKNQELTGDFDKKVAVHLHVFYVDLLEEFLDAFQDFHFAYDLWITTDVEEKKQEIEQILSRRSQDATIVVTGNIGRDVLPMLLLKEKLSRYDYVGHFHTKKSKEADFWAGESWRKELIDMLVKPADQILANMEANPKVGITIGDIPTYFRYNRIVVAWNEALISPEMNKLWQRMGATKNIDFKNLNTFVMSYGTFVWFK
;
A
#
# COMPACT_ATOMS: atom_id res chain seq x y z
N LYS A 1 17.78 -13.54 -26.15
CA LYS A 1 17.18 -14.80 -26.64
C LYS A 1 15.83 -14.43 -27.22
N ASP A 2 15.70 -14.63 -28.55
CA ASP A 2 14.41 -14.49 -29.21
C ASP A 2 13.56 -15.69 -28.76
N PHE A 3 12.53 -15.45 -27.96
CA PHE A 3 11.57 -16.49 -27.64
C PHE A 3 10.61 -16.64 -28.81
N ASN A 4 10.39 -17.86 -29.26
CA ASN A 4 9.32 -18.14 -30.21
C ASN A 4 7.97 -17.79 -29.57
N GLU A 5 7.05 -17.27 -30.40
CA GLU A 5 5.68 -17.03 -30.00
C GLU A 5 5.05 -18.32 -29.45
N HIS A 6 4.51 -18.24 -28.24
CA HIS A 6 3.86 -19.38 -27.58
C HIS A 6 2.74 -18.93 -26.65
N ILE A 7 1.77 -19.81 -26.43
CA ILE A 7 0.71 -19.63 -25.45
C ILE A 7 1.25 -20.02 -24.06
N GLN A 8 1.07 -19.15 -23.08
CA GLN A 8 1.44 -19.49 -21.69
C GLN A 8 0.59 -20.65 -21.17
N SER A 9 1.22 -21.61 -20.51
CA SER A 9 0.65 -22.92 -20.19
C SER A 9 -0.29 -22.94 -18.99
N TYR A 10 -0.44 -21.84 -18.23
CA TYR A 10 -1.24 -21.83 -17.01
C TYR A 10 -2.75 -22.02 -17.21
N TYR A 11 -3.25 -21.85 -18.45
CA TYR A 11 -4.59 -22.26 -18.86
C TYR A 11 -4.63 -22.59 -20.37
N LEU A 12 -4.90 -23.82 -20.68
CA LEU A 12 -5.03 -24.32 -22.05
C LEU A 12 -6.39 -25.02 -22.19
N SER A 13 -7.08 -24.76 -23.29
CA SER A 13 -8.31 -25.43 -23.67
C SER A 13 -8.18 -25.99 -25.08
N PHE A 14 -8.40 -27.26 -25.23
CA PHE A 14 -8.30 -27.95 -26.50
C PHE A 14 -9.67 -28.39 -27.02
N LYS A 15 -9.91 -28.18 -28.32
CA LYS A 15 -11.10 -28.76 -28.97
C LYS A 15 -10.96 -30.27 -29.07
N LYS A 16 -12.11 -30.98 -29.11
CA LYS A 16 -12.17 -32.44 -29.24
C LYS A 16 -11.27 -32.96 -30.36
N GLN A 17 -11.33 -32.35 -31.56
CA GLN A 17 -10.53 -32.75 -32.73
C GLN A 17 -9.00 -32.68 -32.47
N VAL A 18 -8.54 -31.79 -31.59
CA VAL A 18 -7.13 -31.70 -31.21
C VAL A 18 -6.79 -32.84 -30.26
N ILE A 19 -7.64 -33.08 -29.24
CA ILE A 19 -7.44 -34.12 -28.25
C ILE A 19 -7.39 -35.52 -28.90
N GLU A 20 -8.20 -35.74 -29.94
CA GLU A 20 -8.29 -37.03 -30.66
C GLU A 20 -7.19 -37.19 -31.72
N SER A 21 -6.31 -36.19 -31.91
CA SER A 21 -5.22 -36.24 -32.91
C SER A 21 -4.01 -37.04 -32.42
N CYS A 22 -3.30 -37.68 -33.36
CA CYS A 22 -2.02 -38.32 -33.07
C CYS A 22 -1.02 -37.33 -32.43
N SER A 23 -0.92 -36.10 -32.96
CA SER A 23 -0.01 -35.06 -32.47
C SER A 23 -0.24 -34.73 -31.00
N PHE A 24 -1.52 -34.73 -30.50
CA PHE A 24 -1.82 -34.51 -29.13
C PHE A 24 -1.31 -35.66 -28.26
N HIS A 25 -1.60 -36.89 -28.67
CA HIS A 25 -1.15 -38.07 -27.91
C HIS A 25 0.37 -38.22 -27.90
N GLU A 26 1.04 -38.03 -29.04
CA GLU A 26 2.48 -38.08 -29.14
C GLU A 26 3.16 -37.03 -28.27
N PHE A 27 2.62 -35.79 -28.26
CA PHE A 27 3.18 -34.72 -27.42
C PHE A 27 3.10 -35.11 -25.93
N TRP A 28 1.93 -35.50 -25.45
CA TRP A 28 1.74 -35.79 -24.03
C TRP A 28 2.39 -37.11 -23.58
N GLN A 29 2.49 -38.10 -24.44
CA GLN A 29 3.21 -39.34 -24.15
C GLN A 29 4.73 -39.12 -24.12
N GLY A 30 5.23 -38.10 -24.82
CA GLY A 30 6.63 -37.73 -24.85
C GLY A 30 7.09 -36.85 -23.67
N VAL A 31 6.17 -36.45 -22.78
CA VAL A 31 6.52 -35.60 -21.62
C VAL A 31 7.35 -36.40 -20.62
N GLN A 32 8.50 -35.84 -20.23
CA GLN A 32 9.44 -36.42 -19.26
C GLN A 32 9.50 -35.56 -18.01
N ASP A 33 9.85 -36.16 -16.89
CA ASP A 33 10.12 -35.47 -15.66
C ASP A 33 11.49 -34.78 -15.68
N PHE A 34 11.51 -33.52 -15.24
CA PHE A 34 12.72 -32.73 -15.04
C PHE A 34 12.82 -32.24 -13.61
N THR A 35 14.02 -32.19 -13.09
CA THR A 35 14.27 -31.64 -11.74
C THR A 35 14.32 -30.12 -11.74
N ASN A 36 14.51 -29.49 -12.92
CA ASN A 36 14.60 -28.06 -13.10
C ASN A 36 13.38 -27.56 -13.90
N VAL A 37 12.66 -26.59 -13.34
CA VAL A 37 11.47 -25.99 -13.99
C VAL A 37 11.82 -25.31 -15.32
N GLN A 38 13.05 -24.78 -15.49
CA GLN A 38 13.46 -24.15 -16.76
C GLN A 38 13.52 -25.17 -17.91
N ASP A 39 13.94 -26.39 -17.61
CA ASP A 39 13.96 -27.47 -18.61
C ASP A 39 12.55 -27.85 -19.07
N VAL A 40 11.57 -27.82 -18.16
CA VAL A 40 10.14 -28.01 -18.51
C VAL A 40 9.64 -26.88 -19.42
N ILE A 41 9.96 -25.64 -19.11
CA ILE A 41 9.59 -24.47 -19.90
C ILE A 41 10.20 -24.58 -21.31
N ASP A 42 11.50 -24.84 -21.39
CA ASP A 42 12.25 -24.86 -22.66
C ASP A 42 11.86 -26.06 -23.54
N ASN A 43 11.46 -27.18 -22.96
CA ASN A 43 11.10 -28.38 -23.71
C ASN A 43 9.63 -28.50 -24.05
N TYR A 44 8.74 -27.92 -23.25
CA TYR A 44 7.29 -28.09 -23.43
C TYR A 44 6.53 -26.80 -23.55
N GLU A 45 6.62 -25.84 -22.62
CA GLU A 45 5.81 -24.62 -22.64
C GLU A 45 6.06 -23.80 -23.91
N THR A 46 7.33 -23.55 -24.25
CA THR A 46 7.70 -22.77 -25.43
C THR A 46 7.47 -23.49 -26.77
N LYS A 47 7.28 -24.81 -26.74
CA LYS A 47 7.15 -25.66 -27.97
C LYS A 47 5.73 -26.13 -28.25
N ILE A 48 4.85 -26.16 -27.24
CA ILE A 48 3.49 -26.71 -27.39
C ILE A 48 2.72 -26.00 -28.52
N THR A 49 2.82 -24.69 -28.62
CA THR A 49 2.12 -23.90 -29.63
C THR A 49 2.63 -24.24 -31.02
N THR A 50 3.94 -24.26 -31.23
CA THR A 50 4.57 -24.59 -32.52
C THR A 50 4.22 -26.02 -32.96
N ASN A 51 4.29 -27.00 -32.05
CA ASN A 51 3.97 -28.39 -32.36
C ASN A 51 2.54 -28.57 -32.89
N PHE A 52 1.56 -27.84 -32.32
CA PHE A 52 0.19 -27.91 -32.80
C PHE A 52 -0.04 -27.08 -34.09
N LEU A 53 0.69 -25.99 -34.29
CA LEU A 53 0.67 -25.25 -35.55
C LEU A 53 1.22 -26.08 -36.69
N ASP A 54 2.36 -26.77 -36.50
CA ASP A 54 2.98 -27.66 -37.46
C ASP A 54 2.06 -28.85 -37.83
N ALA A 55 1.25 -29.30 -36.87
CA ALA A 55 0.21 -30.29 -37.07
C ALA A 55 -1.06 -29.75 -37.80
N GLY A 56 -1.05 -28.46 -38.20
CA GLY A 56 -2.14 -27.83 -38.95
C GLY A 56 -3.27 -27.26 -38.07
N PHE A 57 -3.12 -27.24 -36.74
CA PHE A 57 -4.09 -26.63 -35.84
C PHE A 57 -3.86 -25.12 -35.74
N ARG A 58 -4.91 -24.40 -35.30
CA ARG A 58 -4.87 -22.96 -35.03
C ARG A 58 -5.16 -22.70 -33.58
N TYR A 59 -4.59 -21.64 -33.03
CA TYR A 59 -4.90 -21.19 -31.67
C TYR A 59 -5.55 -19.81 -31.64
N LYS A 60 -6.13 -19.47 -30.52
CA LYS A 60 -6.64 -18.14 -30.19
C LYS A 60 -6.37 -17.87 -28.72
N THR A 61 -5.94 -16.68 -28.38
CA THR A 61 -5.74 -16.21 -27.02
C THR A 61 -6.84 -15.23 -26.60
N VAL A 62 -7.10 -15.12 -25.31
CA VAL A 62 -7.96 -14.07 -24.77
C VAL A 62 -7.25 -12.72 -24.81
N PHE A 63 -5.96 -12.72 -24.55
CA PHE A 63 -5.09 -11.55 -24.61
C PHE A 63 -3.85 -11.89 -25.44
N HIS A 64 -3.57 -11.05 -26.43
CA HIS A 64 -2.45 -11.25 -27.38
C HIS A 64 -1.43 -10.14 -27.20
N THR A 65 -0.22 -10.47 -26.79
CA THR A 65 0.79 -9.50 -26.37
C THR A 65 1.64 -8.89 -27.49
N ILE A 66 1.61 -9.45 -28.71
CA ILE A 66 2.54 -9.08 -29.81
C ILE A 66 2.41 -7.60 -30.22
N HIS A 67 1.23 -7.02 -30.06
CA HIS A 67 0.97 -5.63 -30.45
C HIS A 67 0.83 -4.68 -29.26
N GLU A 68 1.09 -5.18 -28.04
CA GLU A 68 0.96 -4.38 -26.83
C GLU A 68 2.24 -3.57 -26.58
N ASP A 69 2.07 -2.41 -25.96
CA ASP A 69 3.17 -1.56 -25.56
C ASP A 69 3.96 -2.23 -24.42
N THR A 70 5.23 -2.49 -24.67
CA THR A 70 6.17 -3.06 -23.70
C THR A 70 7.13 -2.02 -23.11
N THR A 71 6.89 -0.72 -23.36
CA THR A 71 7.74 0.36 -22.85
C THR A 71 7.83 0.28 -21.33
N GLY A 72 9.04 0.28 -20.81
CA GLY A 72 9.31 0.18 -19.37
C GLY A 72 9.26 -1.24 -18.79
N MET A 73 8.92 -2.25 -19.58
CA MET A 73 8.97 -3.65 -19.16
C MET A 73 10.37 -4.24 -19.37
N LEU A 74 10.87 -4.96 -18.36
CA LEU A 74 12.16 -5.66 -18.47
C LEU A 74 12.08 -6.89 -19.38
N HIS A 75 10.89 -7.45 -19.54
CA HIS A 75 10.61 -8.63 -20.35
C HIS A 75 9.14 -8.62 -20.79
N PRO A 76 8.78 -9.09 -21.99
CA PRO A 76 7.41 -9.07 -22.52
C PRO A 76 6.43 -10.07 -21.84
N ASP A 77 6.77 -10.62 -20.70
CA ASP A 77 5.83 -11.41 -19.87
C ASP A 77 4.87 -10.48 -19.12
N PHE A 78 3.76 -10.13 -19.75
CA PHE A 78 2.72 -9.30 -19.15
C PHE A 78 2.13 -9.92 -17.88
N SER A 79 2.07 -11.24 -17.79
CA SER A 79 1.54 -11.90 -16.60
C SER A 79 2.38 -11.66 -15.35
N TYR A 80 3.62 -11.24 -15.51
CA TYR A 80 4.54 -10.93 -14.43
C TYR A 80 4.82 -9.43 -14.31
N TYR A 81 5.12 -8.76 -15.42
CA TYR A 81 5.57 -7.36 -15.41
C TYR A 81 4.44 -6.33 -15.56
N ASN A 82 3.29 -6.73 -16.12
CA ASN A 82 2.12 -5.85 -16.26
C ASN A 82 0.79 -6.64 -16.14
N PRO A 83 0.52 -7.28 -15.00
CA PRO A 83 -0.69 -8.08 -14.81
C PRO A 83 -1.98 -7.26 -14.90
N THR A 84 -1.94 -5.95 -14.64
CA THR A 84 -3.11 -5.08 -14.78
C THR A 84 -3.58 -4.96 -16.23
N ALA A 85 -2.68 -4.99 -17.22
CA ALA A 85 -3.05 -5.02 -18.63
C ALA A 85 -3.86 -6.28 -18.97
N ILE A 86 -3.45 -7.44 -18.43
CA ILE A 86 -4.16 -8.71 -18.62
C ILE A 86 -5.57 -8.65 -18.00
N LEU A 87 -5.70 -8.09 -16.79
CA LEU A 87 -6.98 -7.93 -16.12
C LEU A 87 -7.94 -7.02 -16.87
N LYS A 88 -7.45 -5.91 -17.43
CA LYS A 88 -8.26 -5.01 -18.29
C LYS A 88 -8.87 -5.74 -19.49
N HIS A 89 -8.19 -6.75 -20.02
CA HIS A 89 -8.69 -7.63 -21.09
C HIS A 89 -9.54 -8.80 -20.55
N LYS A 90 -9.92 -8.77 -19.27
CA LYS A 90 -10.79 -9.76 -18.61
C LYS A 90 -10.24 -11.20 -18.66
N VAL A 91 -8.91 -11.35 -18.65
CA VAL A 91 -8.28 -12.65 -18.41
C VAL A 91 -8.50 -13.02 -16.95
N PRO A 92 -9.14 -14.14 -16.63
CA PRO A 92 -9.59 -14.47 -15.27
C PRO A 92 -8.49 -15.07 -14.39
N PHE A 93 -7.23 -14.79 -14.66
CA PHE A 93 -6.10 -15.39 -13.96
C PHE A 93 -5.02 -14.37 -13.62
N ILE A 94 -4.49 -14.45 -12.41
CA ILE A 94 -3.28 -13.74 -11.97
C ILE A 94 -2.30 -14.77 -11.45
N LYS A 95 -1.05 -14.69 -11.91
CA LYS A 95 0.02 -15.55 -11.37
C LYS A 95 0.35 -15.15 -9.94
N VAL A 96 0.39 -16.11 -9.02
CA VAL A 96 0.77 -15.90 -7.62
C VAL A 96 2.10 -15.18 -7.49
N LYS A 97 3.10 -15.55 -8.30
CA LYS A 97 4.42 -14.89 -8.29
C LYS A 97 4.41 -13.43 -8.73
N SER A 98 3.41 -12.99 -9.50
CA SER A 98 3.26 -11.56 -9.86
C SER A 98 2.94 -10.72 -8.62
N ILE A 99 2.14 -11.28 -7.73
CA ILE A 99 1.80 -10.68 -6.44
C ILE A 99 2.97 -10.82 -5.48
N ALA A 100 3.51 -12.03 -5.34
CA ALA A 100 4.55 -12.34 -4.36
C ALA A 100 5.86 -11.56 -4.57
N ASN A 101 6.22 -11.26 -5.81
CA ASN A 101 7.51 -10.64 -6.13
C ASN A 101 7.41 -9.13 -6.48
N ASN A 102 6.21 -8.59 -6.65
CA ASN A 102 5.99 -7.20 -7.10
C ASN A 102 5.14 -6.41 -6.10
N GLN A 103 5.56 -6.33 -4.85
CA GLN A 103 4.80 -5.66 -3.78
C GLN A 103 4.44 -4.20 -4.11
N GLY A 104 5.30 -3.49 -4.82
CA GLY A 104 5.08 -2.09 -5.17
C GLY A 104 3.88 -1.85 -6.08
N ILE A 105 3.46 -2.86 -6.87
CA ILE A 105 2.31 -2.75 -7.79
C ILE A 105 1.04 -3.41 -7.24
N MET A 106 1.10 -4.00 -6.05
CA MET A 106 -0.04 -4.70 -5.45
C MET A 106 -1.31 -3.84 -5.33
N PRO A 107 -1.24 -2.60 -4.86
CA PRO A 107 -2.43 -1.74 -4.80
C PRO A 107 -3.11 -1.61 -6.17
N TYR A 108 -2.33 -1.39 -7.24
CA TYR A 108 -2.87 -1.28 -8.61
C TYR A 108 -3.51 -2.57 -9.11
N ILE A 109 -2.94 -3.73 -8.74
CA ILE A 109 -3.53 -5.03 -9.10
C ILE A 109 -4.87 -5.21 -8.38
N PHE A 110 -4.96 -4.85 -7.12
CA PHE A 110 -6.17 -4.99 -6.32
C PHE A 110 -7.27 -4.02 -6.77
N ASP A 111 -6.93 -2.76 -7.03
CA ASP A 111 -7.86 -1.79 -7.60
C ASP A 111 -8.42 -2.28 -8.94
N GLU A 112 -7.57 -2.82 -9.81
CA GLU A 112 -8.01 -3.36 -11.09
C GLU A 112 -8.88 -4.60 -10.92
N LEU A 113 -8.57 -5.49 -9.98
CA LEU A 113 -9.41 -6.66 -9.67
C LEU A 113 -10.80 -6.26 -9.20
N GLU A 114 -10.90 -5.31 -8.28
CA GLU A 114 -12.19 -4.80 -7.79
C GLU A 114 -12.99 -4.12 -8.91
N ARG A 115 -12.29 -3.41 -9.81
CA ARG A 115 -12.94 -2.73 -10.93
C ARG A 115 -13.49 -3.68 -11.99
N VAL A 116 -12.85 -4.81 -12.26
CA VAL A 116 -13.20 -5.71 -13.37
C VAL A 116 -13.91 -6.98 -12.94
N SER A 117 -13.96 -7.30 -11.65
CA SER A 117 -14.52 -8.55 -11.14
C SER A 117 -15.01 -8.43 -9.69
N ASP A 118 -15.86 -9.36 -9.29
CA ASP A 118 -16.30 -9.55 -7.89
C ASP A 118 -15.41 -10.55 -7.15
N TYR A 119 -14.16 -10.73 -7.57
CA TYR A 119 -13.24 -11.68 -6.95
C TYR A 119 -12.95 -11.28 -5.51
N PRO A 120 -13.14 -12.15 -4.51
CA PRO A 120 -12.95 -11.81 -3.11
C PRO A 120 -11.44 -11.67 -2.80
N LEU A 121 -10.96 -10.44 -2.67
CA LEU A 121 -9.55 -10.12 -2.39
C LEU A 121 -9.04 -10.77 -1.11
N ASP A 122 -9.91 -11.02 -0.14
CA ASP A 122 -9.56 -11.71 1.10
C ASP A 122 -8.96 -13.10 0.86
N LEU A 123 -9.35 -13.79 -0.21
CA LEU A 123 -8.75 -15.08 -0.56
C LEU A 123 -7.28 -14.93 -0.97
N ILE A 124 -6.95 -13.86 -1.72
CA ILE A 124 -5.56 -13.56 -2.09
C ILE A 124 -4.77 -13.17 -0.85
N LEU A 125 -5.29 -12.25 -0.04
CA LEU A 125 -4.63 -11.80 1.18
C LEU A 125 -4.39 -12.95 2.18
N ASN A 126 -5.38 -13.82 2.36
CA ASN A 126 -5.25 -15.00 3.21
C ASN A 126 -4.19 -15.99 2.66
N HIS A 127 -4.20 -16.23 1.35
CA HIS A 127 -3.18 -17.08 0.73
C HIS A 127 -1.77 -16.48 0.90
N MET A 128 -1.61 -15.20 0.66
CA MET A 128 -0.32 -14.51 0.82
C MET A 128 0.16 -14.52 2.28
N SER A 129 -0.77 -14.53 3.25
CA SER A 129 -0.42 -14.64 4.67
C SER A 129 0.16 -16.01 5.06
N MET A 130 -0.09 -17.04 4.25
CA MET A 130 0.41 -18.41 4.47
C MET A 130 1.74 -18.70 3.76
N ILE A 131 2.18 -17.83 2.87
CA ILE A 131 3.47 -17.99 2.18
C ILE A 131 4.60 -17.74 3.18
N ASP A 132 5.55 -18.64 3.23
CA ASP A 132 6.70 -18.60 4.16
C ASP A 132 7.73 -17.52 3.77
N ARG A 133 7.28 -16.28 3.85
CA ARG A 133 8.13 -15.08 3.82
C ARG A 133 7.63 -14.13 4.90
N PRO A 134 8.39 -13.95 6.00
CA PRO A 134 7.94 -13.21 7.18
C PRO A 134 7.41 -11.82 6.90
N ASP A 135 7.93 -11.17 5.86
CA ASP A 135 7.60 -9.79 5.51
C ASP A 135 6.29 -9.66 4.73
N TYR A 136 5.94 -10.68 3.93
CA TYR A 136 4.75 -10.64 3.07
C TYR A 136 3.42 -10.56 3.81
N PRO A 137 3.14 -11.41 4.81
CA PRO A 137 1.88 -11.36 5.51
C PRO A 137 1.64 -10.00 6.13
N TYR A 138 2.70 -9.39 6.63
CA TYR A 138 2.64 -8.10 7.28
C TYR A 138 2.46 -6.95 6.27
N LEU A 139 3.26 -6.94 5.22
CA LEU A 139 3.25 -5.87 4.22
C LEU A 139 1.99 -5.89 3.35
N LEU A 140 1.57 -7.06 2.88
CA LEU A 140 0.45 -7.18 1.94
C LEU A 140 -0.91 -7.02 2.61
N SER A 141 -1.14 -7.69 3.72
CA SER A 141 -2.43 -7.61 4.43
C SER A 141 -2.70 -6.23 5.03
N ARG A 142 -1.71 -5.33 5.05
CA ARG A 142 -1.78 -4.03 5.72
C ARG A 142 -1.49 -2.84 4.84
N LYS A 143 -1.01 -3.05 3.60
CA LYS A 143 -0.76 -1.98 2.63
C LYS A 143 -1.97 -1.64 1.78
N TYR A 144 -2.94 -2.52 1.69
CA TYR A 144 -4.13 -2.30 0.90
C TYR A 144 -5.31 -1.94 1.79
N LEU A 145 -5.89 -0.77 1.57
CA LEU A 145 -7.18 -0.39 2.12
C LEU A 145 -8.26 -0.77 1.11
N LYS A 146 -9.22 -1.59 1.53
CA LYS A 146 -10.39 -1.89 0.71
C LYS A 146 -11.20 -0.62 0.49
N ASN A 147 -11.83 -0.51 -0.67
CA ASN A 147 -12.79 0.54 -0.94
C ASN A 147 -14.07 0.27 -0.12
N GLN A 148 -14.07 0.73 1.11
CA GLN A 148 -15.20 0.66 2.04
C GLN A 148 -15.68 2.06 2.36
N GLU A 149 -16.96 2.26 2.22
CA GLU A 149 -17.60 3.50 2.64
C GLU A 149 -18.04 3.40 4.10
N LEU A 150 -18.01 4.52 4.80
CA LEU A 150 -18.70 4.61 6.09
C LEU A 150 -20.21 4.41 5.86
N THR A 151 -20.77 3.35 6.41
CA THR A 151 -22.19 3.03 6.25
C THR A 151 -22.99 3.55 7.42
N GLY A 152 -24.08 4.30 7.15
CA GLY A 152 -25.00 4.82 8.15
C GLY A 152 -24.45 5.98 8.99
N ASP A 153 -25.06 6.22 10.13
CA ASP A 153 -24.57 7.20 11.11
C ASP A 153 -23.35 6.62 11.81
N PHE A 154 -22.17 7.17 11.49
CA PHE A 154 -20.93 6.81 12.17
C PHE A 154 -20.94 7.41 13.58
N ASP A 155 -21.29 6.59 14.59
CA ASP A 155 -21.53 6.99 15.98
C ASP A 155 -20.28 7.07 16.85
N LYS A 156 -19.08 6.87 16.25
CA LYS A 156 -17.82 6.89 16.96
C LYS A 156 -17.32 8.30 17.22
N LYS A 157 -16.68 8.50 18.36
CA LYS A 157 -16.03 9.76 18.71
C LYS A 157 -14.68 9.83 18.02
N VAL A 158 -14.52 10.81 17.14
CA VAL A 158 -13.27 11.04 16.40
C VAL A 158 -12.63 12.34 16.84
N ALA A 159 -11.33 12.32 17.13
CA ALA A 159 -10.51 13.52 17.23
C ALA A 159 -9.55 13.62 16.06
N VAL A 160 -9.37 14.83 15.57
CA VAL A 160 -8.29 15.19 14.67
C VAL A 160 -7.33 16.09 15.39
N HIS A 161 -6.12 15.64 15.63
CA HIS A 161 -5.04 16.45 16.20
C HIS A 161 -4.14 16.96 15.09
N LEU A 162 -4.01 18.28 14.98
CA LEU A 162 -3.13 18.94 14.02
C LEU A 162 -2.08 19.78 14.78
N HIS A 163 -0.79 19.42 14.66
CA HIS A 163 0.28 20.26 15.17
C HIS A 163 0.67 21.30 14.12
N VAL A 164 0.39 22.60 14.41
CA VAL A 164 0.61 23.72 13.48
C VAL A 164 1.88 24.48 13.90
N PHE A 165 3.01 24.11 13.33
CA PHE A 165 4.26 24.87 13.44
C PHE A 165 4.39 25.91 12.32
N TYR A 166 3.92 25.58 11.10
CA TYR A 166 3.87 26.45 9.93
C TYR A 166 2.43 26.86 9.66
N VAL A 167 2.05 28.07 10.08
CA VAL A 167 0.65 28.54 9.99
C VAL A 167 0.20 28.69 8.56
N ASP A 168 1.10 29.07 7.65
CA ASP A 168 0.82 29.20 6.21
C ASP A 168 0.40 27.89 5.51
N LEU A 169 0.56 26.76 6.17
CA LEU A 169 0.09 25.46 5.69
C LEU A 169 -1.24 25.01 6.32
N LEU A 170 -1.80 25.76 7.25
CA LEU A 170 -3.02 25.37 7.97
C LEU A 170 -4.20 25.18 7.01
N GLU A 171 -4.38 26.10 6.08
CA GLU A 171 -5.54 26.08 5.18
C GLU A 171 -5.55 24.83 4.28
N GLU A 172 -4.38 24.30 3.86
CA GLU A 172 -4.27 23.07 3.09
C GLU A 172 -4.88 21.85 3.85
N PHE A 173 -4.67 21.80 5.17
CA PHE A 173 -5.27 20.75 6.00
C PHE A 173 -6.76 20.96 6.24
N LEU A 174 -7.16 22.22 6.50
CA LEU A 174 -8.57 22.53 6.68
C LEU A 174 -9.40 22.24 5.42
N ASP A 175 -8.84 22.48 4.23
CA ASP A 175 -9.47 22.11 2.96
C ASP A 175 -9.66 20.60 2.85
N ALA A 176 -8.63 19.83 3.20
CA ALA A 176 -8.71 18.37 3.17
C ALA A 176 -9.69 17.79 4.22
N PHE A 177 -9.89 18.47 5.35
CA PHE A 177 -10.85 18.05 6.39
C PHE A 177 -12.30 18.31 5.98
N GLN A 178 -12.57 19.20 5.00
CA GLN A 178 -13.93 19.42 4.51
C GLN A 178 -14.54 18.19 3.82
N ASP A 179 -13.70 17.29 3.34
CA ASP A 179 -14.13 16.05 2.68
C ASP A 179 -14.51 14.94 3.67
N PHE A 180 -14.42 15.18 4.99
CA PHE A 180 -14.81 14.20 6.00
C PHE A 180 -16.33 14.11 6.14
N HIS A 181 -16.88 12.90 6.05
CA HIS A 181 -18.31 12.64 6.20
C HIS A 181 -18.69 12.09 7.59
N PHE A 182 -17.83 12.30 8.58
CA PHE A 182 -18.06 11.98 9.99
C PHE A 182 -17.85 13.21 10.88
N ALA A 183 -18.49 13.22 12.04
CA ALA A 183 -18.28 14.25 13.04
C ALA A 183 -16.93 14.06 13.74
N TYR A 184 -16.19 15.14 13.96
CA TYR A 184 -14.92 15.12 14.67
C TYR A 184 -14.68 16.38 15.49
N ASP A 185 -13.90 16.25 16.56
CA ASP A 185 -13.37 17.38 17.32
C ASP A 185 -11.96 17.71 16.83
N LEU A 186 -11.75 18.97 16.45
CA LEU A 186 -10.44 19.44 16.00
C LEU A 186 -9.62 19.97 17.18
N TRP A 187 -8.47 19.35 17.42
CA TRP A 187 -7.46 19.75 18.39
C TRP A 187 -6.25 20.30 17.66
N ILE A 188 -5.90 21.56 17.90
CA ILE A 188 -4.72 22.18 17.30
C ILE A 188 -3.70 22.44 18.41
N THR A 189 -2.44 22.07 18.15
CA THR A 189 -1.31 22.50 19.00
C THR A 189 -0.38 23.39 18.21
N THR A 190 0.22 24.37 18.89
CA THR A 190 1.24 25.25 18.30
C THR A 190 2.29 25.59 19.35
N ASP A 191 3.39 26.21 18.95
CA ASP A 191 4.54 26.48 19.81
C ASP A 191 4.47 27.78 20.60
N VAL A 192 3.82 28.84 20.06
CA VAL A 192 3.77 30.17 20.68
C VAL A 192 2.38 30.81 20.56
N GLU A 193 2.11 31.76 21.46
CA GLU A 193 0.79 32.43 21.56
C GLU A 193 0.47 33.29 20.34
N GLU A 194 1.47 33.89 19.70
CA GLU A 194 1.30 34.69 18.50
C GLU A 194 0.72 33.85 17.33
N LYS A 195 1.23 32.64 17.17
CA LYS A 195 0.67 31.70 16.15
C LYS A 195 -0.73 31.22 16.50
N LYS A 196 -1.03 31.03 17.79
CA LYS A 196 -2.39 30.71 18.22
C LYS A 196 -3.37 31.78 17.79
N GLN A 197 -3.04 33.07 17.98
CA GLN A 197 -3.90 34.18 17.56
C GLN A 197 -4.10 34.20 16.04
N GLU A 198 -3.05 33.91 15.26
CA GLU A 198 -3.14 33.82 13.80
C GLU A 198 -4.02 32.63 13.38
N ILE A 199 -3.88 31.47 14.02
CA ILE A 199 -4.72 30.29 13.82
C ILE A 199 -6.19 30.60 14.13
N GLU A 200 -6.48 31.26 15.27
CA GLU A 200 -7.83 31.67 15.65
C GLU A 200 -8.48 32.57 14.58
N GLN A 201 -7.72 33.48 13.99
CA GLN A 201 -8.24 34.34 12.91
C GLN A 201 -8.57 33.53 11.65
N ILE A 202 -7.73 32.55 11.28
CA ILE A 202 -7.98 31.67 10.13
C ILE A 202 -9.25 30.83 10.39
N LEU A 203 -9.37 30.19 11.54
CA LEU A 203 -10.51 29.37 11.92
C LEU A 203 -11.81 30.18 11.93
N SER A 204 -11.78 31.40 12.49
CA SER A 204 -12.92 32.29 12.53
C SER A 204 -13.43 32.65 11.11
N ARG A 205 -12.52 32.94 10.19
CA ARG A 205 -12.89 33.23 8.77
C ARG A 205 -13.55 32.03 8.08
N ARG A 206 -13.20 30.82 8.50
CA ARG A 206 -13.72 29.56 7.94
C ARG A 206 -14.90 28.99 8.69
N SER A 207 -15.32 29.64 9.78
CA SER A 207 -16.37 29.12 10.70
C SER A 207 -16.07 27.69 11.17
N GLN A 208 -14.78 27.41 11.42
CA GLN A 208 -14.31 26.10 11.88
C GLN A 208 -14.03 26.16 13.38
N ASP A 209 -14.69 25.29 14.15
CA ASP A 209 -14.41 25.14 15.57
C ASP A 209 -13.18 24.28 15.82
N ALA A 210 -12.34 24.68 16.77
CA ALA A 210 -11.20 23.90 17.23
C ALA A 210 -10.80 24.26 18.66
N THR A 211 -10.21 23.31 19.37
CA THR A 211 -9.52 23.58 20.62
C THR A 211 -8.02 23.78 20.38
N ILE A 212 -7.50 24.98 20.69
CA ILE A 212 -6.10 25.33 20.43
C ILE A 212 -5.32 25.34 21.75
N VAL A 213 -4.17 24.66 21.76
CA VAL A 213 -3.26 24.56 22.92
C VAL A 213 -1.85 24.96 22.53
N VAL A 214 -1.25 25.88 23.28
CA VAL A 214 0.16 26.24 23.13
C VAL A 214 1.00 25.27 23.96
N THR A 215 1.94 24.55 23.29
CA THR A 215 2.73 23.47 23.91
C THR A 215 4.23 23.75 23.95
N GLY A 216 4.68 24.88 23.38
CA GLY A 216 6.09 25.15 23.16
C GLY A 216 6.70 24.35 22.02
N ASN A 217 7.98 24.57 21.74
CA ASN A 217 8.72 23.93 20.64
C ASN A 217 9.68 22.86 21.18
N ILE A 218 9.17 21.87 21.88
CA ILE A 218 9.95 20.72 22.38
C ILE A 218 9.30 19.43 21.86
N GLY A 219 10.14 18.49 21.38
CA GLY A 219 9.65 17.18 20.90
C GLY A 219 8.89 17.22 19.57
N ARG A 220 9.06 18.31 18.82
CA ARG A 220 8.45 18.52 17.48
C ARG A 220 6.93 18.32 17.54
N ASP A 221 6.38 17.48 16.66
CA ASP A 221 4.94 17.15 16.53
C ASP A 221 4.49 16.06 17.52
N VAL A 222 5.39 15.19 17.96
CA VAL A 222 5.04 14.03 18.82
C VAL A 222 4.75 14.45 20.25
N LEU A 223 5.60 15.27 20.90
CA LEU A 223 5.38 15.68 22.27
C LEU A 223 4.09 16.51 22.45
N PRO A 224 3.75 17.47 21.58
CA PRO A 224 2.47 18.15 21.61
C PRO A 224 1.25 17.21 21.64
N MET A 225 1.27 16.15 20.82
CA MET A 225 0.23 15.11 20.85
C MET A 225 0.21 14.38 22.20
N LEU A 226 1.37 13.97 22.72
CA LEU A 226 1.46 13.24 23.99
C LEU A 226 1.01 14.08 25.19
N LEU A 227 1.18 15.40 25.15
CA LEU A 227 0.65 16.31 26.18
C LEU A 227 -0.88 16.32 26.22
N LEU A 228 -1.54 15.99 25.11
CA LEU A 228 -2.99 15.86 25.01
C LEU A 228 -3.51 14.44 25.29
N LYS A 229 -2.65 13.47 25.67
CA LYS A 229 -3.01 12.05 25.79
C LYS A 229 -4.31 11.79 26.59
N GLU A 230 -4.50 12.47 27.72
CA GLU A 230 -5.68 12.31 28.58
C GLU A 230 -6.98 12.87 27.95
N LYS A 231 -6.84 13.81 27.04
CA LYS A 231 -7.96 14.33 26.25
C LYS A 231 -8.27 13.42 25.08
N LEU A 232 -7.23 13.07 24.32
CA LEU A 232 -7.35 12.24 23.12
C LEU A 232 -7.78 10.79 23.44
N SER A 233 -7.41 10.24 24.59
CA SER A 233 -7.84 8.90 25.02
C SER A 233 -9.35 8.73 25.28
N ARG A 234 -10.14 9.79 25.14
CA ARG A 234 -11.61 9.76 25.27
C ARG A 234 -12.32 9.51 23.95
N TYR A 235 -11.58 9.47 22.86
CA TYR A 235 -12.07 9.24 21.51
C TYR A 235 -11.83 7.80 21.10
N ASP A 236 -12.70 7.30 20.24
CA ASP A 236 -12.58 5.96 19.66
C ASP A 236 -11.50 5.93 18.60
N TYR A 237 -11.33 7.05 17.87
CA TYR A 237 -10.33 7.22 16.83
C TYR A 237 -9.64 8.58 16.94
N VAL A 238 -8.34 8.57 16.69
CA VAL A 238 -7.55 9.80 16.67
C VAL A 238 -6.71 9.84 15.38
N GLY A 239 -6.92 10.88 14.57
CA GLY A 239 -6.01 11.25 13.49
C GLY A 239 -4.96 12.22 14.03
N HIS A 240 -3.69 11.95 13.78
CA HIS A 240 -2.60 12.86 14.13
C HIS A 240 -1.85 13.30 12.89
N PHE A 241 -1.77 14.61 12.70
CA PHE A 241 -1.13 15.27 11.54
C PHE A 241 -0.32 16.48 12.01
N HIS A 242 0.55 16.97 11.12
CA HIS A 242 1.30 18.20 11.42
C HIS A 242 1.71 18.95 10.15
N THR A 243 1.84 20.26 10.27
CA THR A 243 2.37 21.10 9.18
C THR A 243 3.87 20.84 9.01
N LYS A 244 4.32 20.55 7.76
CA LYS A 244 5.68 20.10 7.47
C LYS A 244 6.27 20.80 6.23
N LYS A 245 7.46 21.39 6.38
CA LYS A 245 8.22 21.99 5.25
C LYS A 245 9.53 21.27 4.94
N SER A 246 10.04 20.40 5.83
CA SER A 246 11.28 19.63 5.65
C SER A 246 12.46 20.50 5.16
N LYS A 247 12.83 21.48 5.94
CA LYS A 247 13.91 22.47 5.60
C LYS A 247 15.27 21.83 5.28
N GLU A 248 15.48 20.59 5.71
CA GLU A 248 16.70 19.81 5.52
C GLU A 248 16.71 19.03 4.20
N ALA A 249 15.59 19.03 3.47
CA ALA A 249 15.43 18.39 2.17
C ALA A 249 15.29 19.46 1.08
N ASP A 250 15.55 19.09 -0.16
CA ASP A 250 15.25 19.95 -1.31
C ASP A 250 13.81 20.46 -1.24
N PHE A 251 13.58 21.68 -1.66
CA PHE A 251 12.29 22.36 -1.55
C PHE A 251 11.12 21.49 -2.04
N TRP A 252 11.25 20.92 -3.23
CA TRP A 252 10.23 20.06 -3.83
C TRP A 252 10.00 18.76 -3.05
N ALA A 253 11.02 18.23 -2.39
CA ALA A 253 10.94 17.00 -1.63
C ALA A 253 10.03 17.13 -0.40
N GLY A 254 10.18 18.24 0.34
CA GLY A 254 9.34 18.52 1.50
C GLY A 254 7.87 18.73 1.13
N GLU A 255 7.62 19.41 0.02
CA GLU A 255 6.27 19.63 -0.49
C GLU A 255 5.63 18.34 -1.01
N SER A 256 6.35 17.59 -1.86
CA SER A 256 5.89 16.28 -2.37
C SER A 256 5.57 15.32 -1.23
N TRP A 257 6.47 15.20 -0.27
CA TRP A 257 6.26 14.34 0.90
C TRP A 257 5.02 14.72 1.70
N ARG A 258 4.79 16.02 1.97
CA ARG A 258 3.60 16.49 2.69
C ARG A 258 2.32 16.17 1.91
N LYS A 259 2.29 16.50 0.62
CA LYS A 259 1.13 16.24 -0.26
C LYS A 259 0.78 14.75 -0.32
N GLU A 260 1.78 13.89 -0.50
CA GLU A 260 1.57 12.44 -0.51
C GLU A 260 1.01 11.92 0.83
N LEU A 261 1.48 12.45 1.98
CA LEU A 261 0.92 12.06 3.27
C LEU A 261 -0.54 12.53 3.45
N ILE A 262 -0.87 13.71 2.95
CA ILE A 262 -2.25 14.21 2.94
C ILE A 262 -3.12 13.31 2.05
N ASP A 263 -2.64 12.97 0.86
CA ASP A 263 -3.36 12.11 -0.08
C ASP A 263 -3.55 10.67 0.46
N MET A 264 -2.56 10.15 1.20
CA MET A 264 -2.63 8.80 1.76
C MET A 264 -3.43 8.69 3.06
N LEU A 265 -3.45 9.72 3.91
CA LEU A 265 -3.93 9.60 5.28
C LEU A 265 -4.97 10.64 5.69
N VAL A 266 -5.06 11.78 5.02
CA VAL A 266 -6.04 12.81 5.36
C VAL A 266 -7.26 12.67 4.46
N LYS A 267 -7.09 12.79 3.14
CA LYS A 267 -8.23 12.73 2.20
C LYS A 267 -9.05 11.44 2.29
N PRO A 268 -8.44 10.22 2.41
CA PRO A 268 -9.20 8.99 2.52
C PRO A 268 -9.62 8.64 3.95
N ALA A 269 -9.82 9.63 4.84
CA ALA A 269 -10.13 9.40 6.24
C ALA A 269 -11.38 8.52 6.45
N ASP A 270 -12.43 8.75 5.69
CA ASP A 270 -13.66 7.93 5.76
C ASP A 270 -13.36 6.46 5.47
N GLN A 271 -12.62 6.20 4.41
CA GLN A 271 -12.21 4.85 4.03
C GLN A 271 -11.29 4.21 5.08
N ILE A 272 -10.39 4.99 5.67
CA ILE A 272 -9.50 4.51 6.74
C ILE A 272 -10.33 4.08 7.95
N LEU A 273 -11.24 4.93 8.42
CA LEU A 273 -12.08 4.63 9.56
C LEU A 273 -13.00 3.43 9.29
N ALA A 274 -13.59 3.35 8.09
CA ALA A 274 -14.40 2.20 7.69
C ALA A 274 -13.60 0.89 7.72
N ASN A 275 -12.36 0.90 7.23
CA ASN A 275 -11.48 -0.27 7.30
C ASN A 275 -11.06 -0.64 8.72
N MET A 276 -10.82 0.35 9.58
CA MET A 276 -10.50 0.12 11.00
C MET A 276 -11.70 -0.44 11.77
N GLU A 277 -12.93 -0.03 11.44
CA GLU A 277 -14.16 -0.60 12.02
C GLU A 277 -14.39 -2.05 11.56
N ALA A 278 -14.26 -2.30 10.25
CA ALA A 278 -14.42 -3.62 9.68
C ALA A 278 -13.38 -4.64 10.19
N ASN A 279 -12.23 -4.15 10.67
CA ASN A 279 -11.16 -5.01 11.20
C ASN A 279 -10.72 -4.56 12.61
N PRO A 280 -11.33 -5.11 13.68
CA PRO A 280 -11.02 -4.74 15.06
C PRO A 280 -9.55 -4.95 15.46
N LYS A 281 -8.79 -5.75 14.73
CA LYS A 281 -7.36 -5.98 15.00
C LYS A 281 -6.46 -4.86 14.46
N VAL A 282 -6.99 -3.98 13.59
CA VAL A 282 -6.24 -2.81 13.12
C VAL A 282 -6.33 -1.72 14.17
N GLY A 283 -5.25 -1.50 14.89
CA GLY A 283 -5.14 -0.45 15.90
C GLY A 283 -4.48 0.82 15.40
N ILE A 284 -3.78 0.76 14.26
CA ILE A 284 -3.04 1.90 13.71
C ILE A 284 -3.01 1.81 12.18
N THR A 285 -3.18 2.96 11.50
CA THR A 285 -2.99 3.12 10.07
C THR A 285 -1.97 4.22 9.81
N ILE A 286 -0.95 3.92 9.03
CA ILE A 286 0.15 4.84 8.65
C ILE A 286 0.28 4.90 7.14
N GLY A 287 0.93 5.95 6.62
CA GLY A 287 1.24 6.07 5.19
C GLY A 287 2.31 5.07 4.74
N ASP A 288 2.24 4.70 3.48
CA ASP A 288 3.32 3.96 2.82
C ASP A 288 4.55 4.86 2.63
N ILE A 289 5.68 4.29 2.19
CA ILE A 289 6.91 5.03 1.95
C ILE A 289 6.67 6.08 0.86
N PRO A 290 6.83 7.37 1.16
CA PRO A 290 6.66 8.42 0.15
C PRO A 290 7.64 8.27 -1.01
N THR A 291 7.22 8.74 -2.18
CA THR A 291 7.97 8.63 -3.45
C THR A 291 9.39 9.16 -3.34
N TYR A 292 9.59 10.27 -2.64
CA TYR A 292 10.92 10.83 -2.40
C TYR A 292 11.90 9.80 -1.83
N PHE A 293 11.47 9.03 -0.80
CA PHE A 293 12.34 8.02 -0.18
C PHE A 293 12.53 6.78 -1.04
N ARG A 294 11.56 6.43 -1.89
CA ARG A 294 11.67 5.28 -2.79
C ARG A 294 12.71 5.48 -3.89
N TYR A 295 12.73 6.66 -4.48
CA TYR A 295 13.55 6.92 -5.67
C TYR A 295 14.92 7.51 -5.36
N ASN A 296 15.09 8.23 -4.26
CA ASN A 296 16.38 8.82 -3.89
C ASN A 296 17.35 7.85 -3.20
N ARG A 297 17.01 6.56 -3.10
CA ARG A 297 17.84 5.54 -2.43
C ARG A 297 18.34 6.03 -1.06
N ILE A 298 17.55 6.84 -0.38
CA ILE A 298 17.83 7.18 1.03
C ILE A 298 17.81 5.86 1.75
N VAL A 299 18.96 5.49 2.28
CA VAL A 299 19.17 4.18 2.88
C VAL A 299 18.36 4.15 4.15
N VAL A 300 17.14 3.62 4.07
CA VAL A 300 16.24 3.42 5.21
C VAL A 300 16.98 2.68 6.33
N ALA A 301 17.80 1.69 5.97
CA ALA A 301 18.65 0.94 6.86
C ALA A 301 19.63 1.82 7.69
N TRP A 302 20.09 2.96 7.16
CA TRP A 302 20.97 3.84 7.91
C TRP A 302 20.23 4.56 9.05
N ASN A 303 19.02 5.07 8.77
CA ASN A 303 18.17 5.68 9.79
C ASN A 303 17.73 4.64 10.84
N GLU A 304 17.40 3.44 10.42
CA GLU A 304 17.04 2.33 11.30
C GLU A 304 18.18 1.95 12.24
N ALA A 305 19.41 1.86 11.74
CA ALA A 305 20.59 1.57 12.55
C ALA A 305 20.88 2.65 13.62
N LEU A 306 20.58 3.92 13.33
CA LEU A 306 20.75 5.01 14.28
C LEU A 306 19.62 5.06 15.33
N ILE A 307 18.39 4.74 14.93
CA ILE A 307 17.20 4.88 15.77
C ILE A 307 17.00 3.64 16.67
N SER A 308 17.35 2.46 16.21
CA SER A 308 17.06 1.21 16.91
C SER A 308 17.62 1.11 18.33
N PRO A 309 18.83 1.63 18.67
CA PRO A 309 19.28 1.63 20.05
C PRO A 309 18.43 2.51 20.98
N GLU A 310 17.96 3.64 20.49
CA GLU A 310 17.07 4.52 21.25
C GLU A 310 15.67 3.94 21.40
N MET A 311 15.18 3.22 20.37
CA MET A 311 13.92 2.47 20.45
C MET A 311 14.00 1.37 21.49
N ASN A 312 15.11 0.65 21.62
CA ASN A 312 15.30 -0.36 22.66
C ASN A 312 15.23 0.27 24.07
N LYS A 313 15.89 1.43 24.26
CA LYS A 313 15.84 2.16 25.53
C LYS A 313 14.43 2.64 25.86
N LEU A 314 13.73 3.20 24.88
CA LEU A 314 12.35 3.66 25.06
C LEU A 314 11.41 2.50 25.39
N TRP A 315 11.52 1.39 24.67
CA TRP A 315 10.73 0.18 24.89
C TRP A 315 10.83 -0.34 26.32
N GLN A 316 12.08 -0.40 26.84
CA GLN A 316 12.32 -0.79 28.22
C GLN A 316 11.74 0.22 29.23
N ARG A 317 11.90 1.53 28.98
CA ARG A 317 11.36 2.58 29.86
C ARG A 317 9.84 2.58 29.90
N MET A 318 9.18 2.19 28.82
CA MET A 318 7.72 2.05 28.76
C MET A 318 7.20 0.84 29.55
N GLY A 319 8.08 -0.02 30.08
CA GLY A 319 7.69 -1.24 30.78
C GLY A 319 7.00 -2.27 29.89
N ALA A 320 7.29 -2.25 28.59
CA ALA A 320 6.71 -3.18 27.64
C ALA A 320 7.18 -4.60 27.93
N THR A 321 6.23 -5.52 28.01
CA THR A 321 6.48 -6.90 28.45
C THR A 321 7.04 -7.79 27.36
N LYS A 322 6.85 -7.43 26.10
CA LYS A 322 7.37 -8.20 24.97
C LYS A 322 8.85 -7.93 24.79
N ASN A 323 9.66 -8.98 24.77
CA ASN A 323 11.09 -8.86 24.51
C ASN A 323 11.31 -8.60 23.00
N ILE A 324 11.63 -7.37 22.64
CA ILE A 324 11.95 -6.95 21.27
C ILE A 324 13.33 -6.30 21.30
N ASP A 325 14.19 -6.73 20.38
CA ASP A 325 15.45 -6.04 20.07
C ASP A 325 15.35 -5.39 18.68
N PHE A 326 15.10 -4.10 18.68
CA PHE A 326 14.94 -3.32 17.44
C PHE A 326 16.20 -3.31 16.56
N LYS A 327 17.37 -3.53 17.13
CA LYS A 327 18.64 -3.62 16.38
C LYS A 327 18.71 -4.88 15.51
N ASN A 328 18.13 -5.97 15.98
CA ASN A 328 18.18 -7.28 15.33
C ASN A 328 16.88 -7.62 14.60
N LEU A 329 15.91 -6.69 14.50
CA LEU A 329 14.76 -6.87 13.62
C LEU A 329 15.22 -6.78 12.17
N ASN A 330 14.92 -7.81 11.38
CA ASN A 330 15.18 -7.82 9.94
C ASN A 330 14.35 -6.76 9.21
N THR A 331 13.15 -6.52 9.71
CA THR A 331 12.24 -5.51 9.19
C THR A 331 11.39 -4.95 10.31
N PHE A 332 11.10 -3.66 10.26
CA PHE A 332 10.04 -3.04 11.04
C PHE A 332 9.36 -1.94 10.23
N VAL A 333 8.11 -1.69 10.58
CA VAL A 333 7.31 -0.66 9.91
C VAL A 333 7.38 0.61 10.72
N MET A 334 7.66 1.72 10.07
CA MET A 334 7.63 3.03 10.69
C MET A 334 6.81 4.02 9.86
N SER A 335 6.24 5.00 10.52
CA SER A 335 5.56 6.11 9.86
C SER A 335 6.60 7.11 9.34
N TYR A 336 6.61 7.37 8.04
CA TYR A 336 7.41 8.42 7.43
C TYR A 336 6.72 9.78 7.61
N GLY A 337 7.00 10.45 8.71
CA GLY A 337 6.49 11.80 8.99
C GLY A 337 5.36 11.87 10.01
N THR A 338 5.19 10.86 10.83
CA THR A 338 4.28 10.84 11.98
C THR A 338 2.80 11.16 11.69
N PHE A 339 2.37 11.08 10.44
CA PHE A 339 0.93 11.09 10.10
C PHE A 339 0.36 9.71 10.39
N VAL A 340 -0.71 9.66 11.17
CA VAL A 340 -1.25 8.38 11.65
C VAL A 340 -2.71 8.50 12.09
N TRP A 341 -3.47 7.41 11.86
CA TRP A 341 -4.74 7.14 12.53
C TRP A 341 -4.55 6.00 13.52
N PHE A 342 -5.13 6.13 14.72
CA PHE A 342 -5.10 5.08 15.73
C PHE A 342 -6.38 5.04 16.57
N LYS A 343 -6.66 3.84 17.15
CA LYS A 343 -7.74 3.61 18.13
C LYS A 343 -7.29 3.94 19.52
#